data_2913c66cfcdffaaaf14c6472e4747259
#
_entry.id   2913c66cfcdffaaaf14c6472e4747259
#
_cell.length_a   1.000
_cell.length_b   1.000
_cell.length_c   1.000
_cell.angle_alpha   90.00
_cell.angle_beta   90.00
_cell.angle_gamma   90.00
#
_symmetry.space_group_name_H-M   'P 1'
#
loop_
_entity.id
_entity.type
_entity.pdbx_description
1 polymer ?
#
loop_
_entity_poly.entity_id
_entity_poly.type
_entity_poly.pdbx_seq_one_letter_code
_entity_poly.pdbx_strand_id
1 'polypeptide(L)'
;MSEKYLFSHWLNLFCQVTLGGCSAFLLLAAPTITNFPVSKLLAETAISQDLEAASFFQQGVTRYNRQDLQGAEYAFRQALQRDPNLGVARNFLGNIFMEQNRLDVALQEFTEAIKVNPNFSEAYYNLGLVLHRQGEKDAAITAYRQSLVIDSTRVAALYNLGLLLYEQGKLEEAIAAYQKAINLDGSNANAYLNLAIALQQQGQIEPAIANYRQALKLDPKNATAYSNMANLLAMHGQASEAISVYRQAIRLNPKSASVYYNLGVTLYNQGEFKKASGVLKRAHNEYREQGNIEQVQKIEQLMQQIAQKSGQQQPQASQTATPFQSSDSTVQTPEPQTQNQPETPANPGDVPVSVEPQSTSTSPGQ
;
A
#
# COMPACT_ATOMS: atom_id res chain seq x y z
N MET A 1 -5.59 -23.50 -5.81
CA MET A 1 -5.06 -23.36 -7.19
C MET A 1 -5.61 -22.04 -7.71
N SER A 2 -4.75 -21.15 -8.19
CA SER A 2 -5.17 -19.80 -8.57
C SER A 2 -5.95 -19.82 -9.88
N GLU A 3 -6.96 -18.98 -10.03
CA GLU A 3 -7.78 -18.82 -11.25
C GLU A 3 -6.96 -18.61 -12.53
N LYS A 4 -5.73 -18.10 -12.42
CA LYS A 4 -4.77 -17.95 -13.52
C LYS A 4 -4.36 -19.29 -14.17
N TYR A 5 -4.27 -20.36 -13.39
CA TYR A 5 -3.94 -21.71 -13.92
C TYR A 5 -5.10 -22.33 -14.71
N LEU A 6 -6.32 -22.10 -14.28
CA LEU A 6 -7.51 -22.55 -14.99
C LEU A 6 -7.71 -21.82 -16.32
N PHE A 7 -7.39 -20.51 -16.35
CA PHE A 7 -7.51 -19.68 -17.54
C PHE A 7 -6.51 -20.08 -18.64
N SER A 8 -5.24 -20.31 -18.29
CA SER A 8 -4.22 -20.73 -19.26
C SER A 8 -4.48 -22.15 -19.80
N HIS A 9 -5.00 -23.02 -18.95
CA HIS A 9 -5.32 -24.40 -19.36
C HIS A 9 -6.56 -24.45 -20.27
N TRP A 10 -7.53 -23.57 -20.02
CA TRP A 10 -8.74 -23.48 -20.82
C TRP A 10 -8.48 -22.85 -22.19
N LEU A 11 -7.64 -21.84 -22.27
CA LEU A 11 -7.22 -21.24 -23.54
C LEU A 11 -6.44 -22.22 -24.43
N ASN A 12 -5.57 -23.04 -23.85
CA ASN A 12 -4.87 -24.13 -24.57
C ASN A 12 -5.78 -25.22 -25.04
N LEU A 13 -6.83 -25.58 -24.29
CA LEU A 13 -7.82 -26.58 -24.70
C LEU A 13 -8.67 -26.08 -25.89
N PHE A 14 -9.00 -24.78 -25.89
CA PHE A 14 -9.77 -24.17 -26.98
C PHE A 14 -8.98 -24.11 -28.30
N CYS A 15 -7.67 -23.82 -28.23
CA CYS A 15 -6.81 -23.85 -29.42
C CYS A 15 -6.57 -25.25 -30.00
N GLN A 16 -6.59 -26.29 -29.19
CA GLN A 16 -6.42 -27.67 -29.70
C GLN A 16 -7.65 -28.21 -30.36
N VAL A 17 -8.85 -27.76 -30.01
CA VAL A 17 -10.13 -28.25 -30.59
C VAL A 17 -10.45 -27.58 -31.93
N THR A 18 -9.94 -26.37 -32.21
CA THR A 18 -10.23 -25.65 -33.47
C THR A 18 -9.35 -26.06 -34.65
N LEU A 19 -8.30 -26.85 -34.44
CA LEU A 19 -7.41 -27.35 -35.50
C LEU A 19 -7.90 -28.66 -36.19
N GLY A 20 -8.98 -29.25 -35.68
CA GLY A 20 -9.63 -30.43 -36.30
C GLY A 20 -11.03 -30.07 -36.80
N GLY A 21 -11.14 -29.76 -38.07
CA GLY A 21 -12.35 -29.30 -38.77
C GLY A 21 -13.66 -30.00 -38.42
N CYS A 22 -14.51 -29.31 -37.63
CA CYS A 22 -15.95 -29.52 -37.55
C CYS A 22 -16.61 -28.30 -36.92
N SER A 23 -16.97 -27.32 -37.73
CA SER A 23 -17.46 -25.99 -37.31
C SER A 23 -18.96 -25.90 -36.99
N ALA A 24 -19.69 -26.99 -36.72
CA ALA A 24 -21.15 -26.87 -36.65
C ALA A 24 -21.86 -27.54 -35.46
N PHE A 25 -21.20 -28.24 -34.54
CA PHE A 25 -21.94 -29.07 -33.58
C PHE A 25 -21.67 -28.87 -32.09
N LEU A 26 -20.96 -27.86 -31.69
CA LEU A 26 -20.57 -27.65 -30.26
C LEU A 26 -21.39 -26.60 -29.51
N LEU A 27 -22.46 -26.06 -30.13
CA LEU A 27 -23.31 -25.03 -29.49
C LEU A 27 -24.52 -25.60 -28.73
N LEU A 28 -24.75 -26.93 -28.75
CA LEU A 28 -25.99 -27.53 -28.20
C LEU A 28 -25.82 -28.53 -27.04
N ALA A 29 -24.61 -28.69 -26.47
CA ALA A 29 -24.42 -29.65 -25.38
C ALA A 29 -23.57 -29.09 -24.22
N ALA A 30 -23.98 -27.99 -23.62
CA ALA A 30 -23.48 -27.55 -22.31
C ALA A 30 -24.67 -27.41 -21.35
N PRO A 31 -25.01 -28.44 -20.57
CA PRO A 31 -25.93 -28.25 -19.46
C PRO A 31 -25.20 -27.59 -18.29
N THR A 32 -25.72 -26.41 -17.88
CA THR A 32 -25.61 -25.86 -16.52
C THR A 32 -24.22 -25.61 -15.95
N ILE A 33 -23.43 -24.72 -16.57
CA ILE A 33 -22.49 -23.86 -15.83
C ILE A 33 -23.03 -22.44 -15.89
N THR A 34 -24.15 -22.24 -15.21
CA THR A 34 -24.76 -20.94 -14.99
C THR A 34 -24.03 -20.26 -13.85
N ASN A 35 -23.12 -19.37 -14.16
CA ASN A 35 -22.70 -18.19 -13.43
C ASN A 35 -21.23 -17.75 -13.65
N PHE A 36 -20.63 -18.13 -14.79
CA PHE A 36 -19.45 -17.41 -15.23
C PHE A 36 -19.90 -16.34 -16.26
N PRO A 37 -19.44 -15.11 -16.18
CA PRO A 37 -19.79 -14.08 -17.14
C PRO A 37 -19.01 -14.25 -18.47
N VAL A 38 -19.17 -15.43 -19.09
CA VAL A 38 -18.60 -15.72 -20.42
C VAL A 38 -19.08 -14.70 -21.45
N SER A 39 -20.31 -14.21 -21.29
CA SER A 39 -20.86 -13.13 -22.12
C SER A 39 -20.11 -11.81 -21.95
N LYS A 40 -19.62 -11.50 -20.75
CA LYS A 40 -18.86 -10.28 -20.46
C LYS A 40 -17.44 -10.38 -21.03
N LEU A 41 -16.81 -11.55 -20.92
CA LEU A 41 -15.49 -11.82 -21.50
C LEU A 41 -15.56 -11.82 -23.04
N LEU A 42 -16.60 -12.39 -23.65
CA LEU A 42 -16.79 -12.37 -25.10
C LEU A 42 -17.14 -10.97 -25.64
N ALA A 43 -17.79 -10.13 -24.85
CA ALA A 43 -18.06 -8.74 -25.23
C ALA A 43 -16.79 -7.86 -25.14
N GLU A 44 -15.88 -8.16 -24.21
CA GLU A 44 -14.60 -7.45 -24.05
C GLU A 44 -13.52 -7.98 -25.02
N THR A 45 -13.58 -9.24 -25.41
CA THR A 45 -12.63 -9.89 -26.35
C THR A 45 -13.33 -10.19 -27.68
N ALA A 46 -13.60 -9.17 -28.49
CA ALA A 46 -13.90 -9.40 -29.90
C ALA A 46 -12.63 -10.00 -30.54
N ILE A 47 -12.55 -11.33 -30.57
CA ILE A 47 -11.50 -12.04 -31.32
C ILE A 47 -11.77 -11.74 -32.81
N SER A 48 -10.75 -11.27 -33.50
CA SER A 48 -10.83 -10.99 -34.92
C SER A 48 -11.40 -12.18 -35.71
N GLN A 49 -12.29 -11.92 -36.65
CA GLN A 49 -12.78 -12.93 -37.63
C GLN A 49 -11.67 -13.30 -38.62
N ASP A 50 -10.64 -12.52 -38.76
CA ASP A 50 -9.44 -12.81 -39.53
C ASP A 50 -8.54 -13.80 -38.78
N LEU A 51 -8.41 -15.02 -39.28
CA LEU A 51 -7.61 -16.11 -38.68
C LEU A 51 -6.13 -15.76 -38.57
N GLU A 52 -5.59 -14.97 -39.51
CA GLU A 52 -4.21 -14.52 -39.47
C GLU A 52 -4.02 -13.46 -38.37
N ALA A 53 -4.93 -12.49 -38.25
CA ALA A 53 -4.92 -11.52 -37.16
C ALA A 53 -5.00 -12.22 -35.80
N ALA A 54 -5.89 -13.19 -35.66
CA ALA A 54 -6.01 -13.97 -34.42
C ALA A 54 -4.74 -14.77 -34.11
N SER A 55 -4.10 -15.36 -35.14
CA SER A 55 -2.84 -16.09 -34.97
C SER A 55 -1.69 -15.19 -34.51
N PHE A 56 -1.52 -14.01 -35.14
CA PHE A 56 -0.52 -13.02 -34.71
C PHE A 56 -0.81 -12.49 -33.31
N PHE A 57 -2.07 -12.23 -32.98
CA PHE A 57 -2.47 -11.81 -31.65
C PHE A 57 -2.07 -12.85 -30.58
N GLN A 58 -2.39 -14.12 -30.83
CA GLN A 58 -2.02 -15.22 -29.92
C GLN A 58 -0.49 -15.38 -29.77
N GLN A 59 0.26 -15.19 -30.85
CA GLN A 59 1.73 -15.14 -30.79
C GLN A 59 2.21 -13.95 -29.92
N GLY A 60 1.58 -12.79 -30.09
CA GLY A 60 1.86 -11.59 -29.28
C GLY A 60 1.64 -11.84 -27.80
N VAL A 61 0.48 -12.40 -27.41
CA VAL A 61 0.17 -12.75 -26.01
C VAL A 61 1.17 -13.77 -25.46
N THR A 62 1.52 -14.81 -26.25
CA THR A 62 2.50 -15.81 -25.82
C THR A 62 3.87 -15.21 -25.57
N ARG A 63 4.34 -14.30 -26.43
CA ARG A 63 5.61 -13.60 -26.29
C ARG A 63 5.59 -12.62 -25.12
N TYR A 64 4.51 -11.87 -24.96
CA TYR A 64 4.32 -10.94 -23.84
C TYR A 64 4.42 -11.67 -22.49
N ASN A 65 3.73 -12.81 -22.36
CA ASN A 65 3.81 -13.65 -21.16
C ASN A 65 5.21 -14.24 -20.88
N ARG A 66 6.06 -14.33 -21.92
CA ARG A 66 7.47 -14.73 -21.80
C ARG A 66 8.42 -13.55 -21.62
N GLN A 67 7.90 -12.33 -21.45
CA GLN A 67 8.67 -11.10 -21.36
C GLN A 67 9.50 -10.77 -22.63
N ASP A 68 9.17 -11.39 -23.76
CA ASP A 68 9.70 -11.02 -25.09
C ASP A 68 8.88 -9.82 -25.62
N LEU A 69 9.12 -8.63 -25.02
CA LEU A 69 8.33 -7.44 -25.33
C LEU A 69 8.52 -6.98 -26.79
N GLN A 70 9.71 -7.16 -27.38
CA GLN A 70 9.97 -6.79 -28.77
C GLN A 70 9.25 -7.71 -29.73
N GLY A 71 9.32 -9.02 -29.50
CA GLY A 71 8.60 -9.99 -30.30
C GLY A 71 7.08 -9.89 -30.14
N ALA A 72 6.61 -9.53 -28.94
CA ALA A 72 5.20 -9.27 -28.68
C ALA A 72 4.71 -8.01 -29.44
N GLU A 73 5.46 -6.91 -29.38
CA GLU A 73 5.16 -5.69 -30.14
C GLU A 73 5.05 -5.99 -31.64
N TYR A 74 6.02 -6.72 -32.20
CA TYR A 74 5.98 -7.09 -33.61
C TYR A 74 4.72 -7.89 -33.96
N ALA A 75 4.40 -8.91 -33.15
CA ALA A 75 3.25 -9.76 -33.40
C ALA A 75 1.91 -9.01 -33.28
N PHE A 76 1.75 -8.14 -32.27
CA PHE A 76 0.56 -7.30 -32.14
C PHE A 76 0.43 -6.30 -33.29
N ARG A 77 1.52 -5.73 -33.79
CA ARG A 77 1.48 -4.87 -34.99
C ARG A 77 1.08 -5.64 -36.24
N GLN A 78 1.53 -6.90 -36.41
CA GLN A 78 1.08 -7.76 -37.52
C GLN A 78 -0.43 -8.07 -37.40
N ALA A 79 -0.91 -8.35 -36.18
CA ALA A 79 -2.34 -8.53 -35.93
C ALA A 79 -3.15 -7.30 -36.33
N LEU A 80 -2.71 -6.10 -35.97
CA LEU A 80 -3.36 -4.82 -36.28
C LEU A 80 -3.26 -4.43 -37.75
N GLN A 81 -2.26 -4.91 -38.50
CA GLN A 81 -2.21 -4.74 -39.97
C GLN A 81 -3.29 -5.54 -40.68
N ARG A 82 -3.68 -6.70 -40.11
CA ARG A 82 -4.74 -7.56 -40.63
C ARG A 82 -6.12 -7.09 -40.14
N ASP A 83 -6.23 -6.77 -38.86
CA ASP A 83 -7.45 -6.25 -38.25
C ASP A 83 -7.15 -4.97 -37.44
N PRO A 84 -7.33 -3.78 -38.05
CA PRO A 84 -7.12 -2.50 -37.36
C PRO A 84 -8.08 -2.27 -36.17
N ASN A 85 -9.18 -3.02 -36.09
CA ASN A 85 -10.19 -2.90 -35.05
C ASN A 85 -9.95 -3.83 -33.85
N LEU A 86 -8.79 -4.48 -33.80
CA LEU A 86 -8.43 -5.33 -32.68
C LEU A 86 -8.00 -4.51 -31.46
N GLY A 87 -8.96 -3.90 -30.76
CA GLY A 87 -8.72 -3.04 -29.60
C GLY A 87 -7.90 -3.69 -28.49
N VAL A 88 -8.04 -5.02 -28.32
CA VAL A 88 -7.26 -5.79 -27.34
C VAL A 88 -5.78 -5.80 -27.70
N ALA A 89 -5.40 -5.90 -28.98
CA ALA A 89 -4.00 -5.83 -29.41
C ALA A 89 -3.40 -4.44 -29.14
N ARG A 90 -4.18 -3.36 -29.34
CA ARG A 90 -3.77 -2.01 -28.94
C ARG A 90 -3.56 -1.88 -27.45
N ASN A 91 -4.44 -2.46 -26.63
CA ASN A 91 -4.27 -2.46 -25.18
C ASN A 91 -2.97 -3.16 -24.75
N PHE A 92 -2.62 -4.30 -25.36
CA PHE A 92 -1.34 -4.95 -25.11
C PHE A 92 -0.14 -4.12 -25.57
N LEU A 93 -0.23 -3.43 -26.73
CA LEU A 93 0.81 -2.51 -27.17
C LEU A 93 0.97 -1.36 -26.16
N GLY A 94 -0.14 -0.78 -25.70
CA GLY A 94 -0.12 0.22 -24.64
C GLY A 94 0.60 -0.25 -23.38
N ASN A 95 0.33 -1.49 -22.95
CA ASN A 95 1.02 -2.09 -21.79
C ASN A 95 2.53 -2.24 -22.04
N ILE A 96 2.93 -2.72 -23.21
CA ILE A 96 4.36 -2.83 -23.60
C ILE A 96 5.03 -1.45 -23.53
N PHE A 97 4.42 -0.41 -24.11
CA PHE A 97 5.00 0.93 -24.10
C PHE A 97 5.02 1.55 -22.70
N MET A 98 4.04 1.25 -21.86
CA MET A 98 4.03 1.66 -20.46
C MET A 98 5.16 1.00 -19.66
N GLU A 99 5.46 -0.28 -19.89
CA GLU A 99 6.59 -0.99 -19.30
C GLU A 99 7.93 -0.42 -19.78
N GLN A 100 8.00 0.02 -21.05
CA GLN A 100 9.18 0.71 -21.62
C GLN A 100 9.29 2.18 -21.20
N ASN A 101 8.38 2.69 -20.34
CA ASN A 101 8.26 4.10 -19.95
C ASN A 101 8.04 5.07 -21.13
N ARG A 102 7.49 4.56 -22.24
CA ARG A 102 7.08 5.36 -23.43
C ARG A 102 5.64 5.81 -23.27
N LEU A 103 5.41 6.68 -22.30
CA LEU A 103 4.06 6.99 -21.80
C LEU A 103 3.15 7.64 -22.87
N ASP A 104 3.70 8.51 -23.73
CA ASP A 104 2.91 9.16 -24.79
C ASP A 104 2.40 8.16 -25.83
N VAL A 105 3.22 7.17 -26.18
CA VAL A 105 2.82 6.12 -27.13
C VAL A 105 1.81 5.17 -26.47
N ALA A 106 1.99 4.85 -25.19
CA ALA A 106 1.03 4.04 -24.44
C ALA A 106 -0.35 4.74 -24.37
N LEU A 107 -0.36 6.04 -24.07
CA LEU A 107 -1.59 6.86 -24.04
C LEU A 107 -2.31 6.81 -25.39
N GLN A 108 -1.57 6.94 -26.49
CA GLN A 108 -2.14 6.87 -27.83
C GLN A 108 -2.78 5.50 -28.10
N GLU A 109 -2.08 4.39 -27.79
CA GLU A 109 -2.61 3.03 -28.03
C GLU A 109 -3.83 2.73 -27.18
N PHE A 110 -3.87 3.12 -25.89
CA PHE A 110 -5.05 2.96 -25.06
C PHE A 110 -6.23 3.82 -25.57
N THR A 111 -5.96 5.03 -26.02
CA THR A 111 -6.99 5.90 -26.62
C THR A 111 -7.58 5.28 -27.89
N GLU A 112 -6.75 4.72 -28.76
CA GLU A 112 -7.21 4.01 -29.96
C GLU A 112 -7.95 2.72 -29.60
N ALA A 113 -7.53 1.99 -28.56
CA ALA A 113 -8.28 0.83 -28.05
C ALA A 113 -9.69 1.21 -27.58
N ILE A 114 -9.83 2.34 -26.89
CA ILE A 114 -11.10 2.90 -26.42
C ILE A 114 -11.98 3.37 -27.61
N LYS A 115 -11.39 3.99 -28.63
CA LYS A 115 -12.15 4.39 -29.85
C LYS A 115 -12.75 3.17 -30.56
N VAL A 116 -12.00 2.07 -30.63
CA VAL A 116 -12.47 0.80 -31.22
C VAL A 116 -13.54 0.16 -30.35
N ASN A 117 -13.34 0.12 -29.04
CA ASN A 117 -14.30 -0.43 -28.09
C ASN A 117 -14.52 0.52 -26.92
N PRO A 118 -15.56 1.38 -26.98
CA PRO A 118 -15.87 2.30 -25.88
C PRO A 118 -16.30 1.64 -24.57
N ASN A 119 -16.54 0.33 -24.55
CA ASN A 119 -16.87 -0.44 -23.36
C ASN A 119 -15.68 -1.25 -22.84
N PHE A 120 -14.46 -0.88 -23.21
CA PHE A 120 -13.25 -1.61 -22.79
C PHE A 120 -12.74 -1.06 -21.44
N SER A 121 -13.28 -1.55 -20.34
CA SER A 121 -12.94 -1.15 -18.96
C SER A 121 -11.43 -1.18 -18.69
N GLU A 122 -10.72 -2.22 -19.16
CA GLU A 122 -9.28 -2.36 -18.94
C GLU A 122 -8.47 -1.26 -19.64
N ALA A 123 -8.85 -0.88 -20.87
CA ALA A 123 -8.17 0.20 -21.58
C ALA A 123 -8.34 1.54 -20.87
N TYR A 124 -9.52 1.84 -20.33
CA TYR A 124 -9.72 3.03 -19.48
C TYR A 124 -8.89 2.99 -18.20
N TYR A 125 -8.81 1.84 -17.55
CA TYR A 125 -7.97 1.68 -16.36
C TYR A 125 -6.49 1.93 -16.69
N ASN A 126 -5.98 1.32 -17.76
CA ASN A 126 -4.60 1.48 -18.20
C ASN A 126 -4.31 2.91 -18.66
N LEU A 127 -5.25 3.57 -19.36
CA LEU A 127 -5.18 4.99 -19.66
C LEU A 127 -5.04 5.83 -18.38
N GLY A 128 -5.83 5.53 -17.35
CA GLY A 128 -5.73 6.17 -16.05
C GLY A 128 -4.36 5.99 -15.40
N LEU A 129 -3.75 4.81 -15.50
CA LEU A 129 -2.38 4.56 -15.01
C LEU A 129 -1.34 5.42 -15.72
N VAL A 130 -1.41 5.53 -17.04
CA VAL A 130 -0.48 6.38 -17.82
C VAL A 130 -0.63 7.85 -17.45
N LEU A 131 -1.86 8.34 -17.43
CA LEU A 131 -2.16 9.73 -17.04
C LEU A 131 -1.67 10.05 -15.62
N HIS A 132 -1.86 9.12 -14.69
CA HIS A 132 -1.34 9.26 -13.32
C HIS A 132 0.19 9.37 -13.31
N ARG A 133 0.91 8.51 -14.07
CA ARG A 133 2.38 8.58 -14.20
C ARG A 133 2.87 9.88 -14.85
N GLN A 134 2.07 10.49 -15.72
CA GLN A 134 2.35 11.79 -16.34
C GLN A 134 2.00 12.97 -15.41
N GLY A 135 1.37 12.72 -14.25
CA GLY A 135 0.95 13.76 -13.32
C GLY A 135 -0.42 14.38 -13.65
N GLU A 136 -1.10 13.88 -14.67
CA GLU A 136 -2.41 14.35 -15.15
C GLU A 136 -3.54 13.80 -14.27
N LYS A 137 -3.56 14.22 -12.99
CA LYS A 137 -4.40 13.61 -11.94
C LYS A 137 -5.90 13.65 -12.25
N ASP A 138 -6.42 14.78 -12.74
CA ASP A 138 -7.86 14.93 -13.05
C ASP A 138 -8.29 14.03 -14.22
N ALA A 139 -7.45 13.95 -15.25
CA ALA A 139 -7.68 13.07 -16.38
C ALA A 139 -7.62 11.59 -15.96
N ALA A 140 -6.68 11.22 -15.09
CA ALA A 140 -6.57 9.88 -14.54
C ALA A 140 -7.81 9.50 -13.70
N ILE A 141 -8.31 10.39 -12.85
CA ILE A 141 -9.57 10.20 -12.09
C ILE A 141 -10.73 9.93 -13.03
N THR A 142 -10.83 10.73 -14.11
CA THR A 142 -11.89 10.57 -15.12
C THR A 142 -11.80 9.20 -15.80
N ALA A 143 -10.59 8.78 -16.19
CA ALA A 143 -10.36 7.48 -16.80
C ALA A 143 -10.69 6.32 -15.85
N TYR A 144 -10.26 6.38 -14.57
CA TYR A 144 -10.63 5.34 -13.57
C TYR A 144 -12.14 5.31 -13.33
N ARG A 145 -12.81 6.44 -13.22
CA ARG A 145 -14.27 6.49 -13.09
C ARG A 145 -14.97 5.84 -14.29
N GLN A 146 -14.49 6.12 -15.52
CA GLN A 146 -15.05 5.51 -16.72
C GLN A 146 -14.83 4.00 -16.74
N SER A 147 -13.65 3.52 -16.35
CA SER A 147 -13.39 2.09 -16.14
C SER A 147 -14.40 1.47 -15.18
N LEU A 148 -14.71 2.15 -14.07
CA LEU A 148 -15.64 1.68 -13.03
C LEU A 148 -17.13 1.78 -13.42
N VAL A 149 -17.48 2.67 -14.35
CA VAL A 149 -18.83 2.69 -14.96
C VAL A 149 -19.06 1.42 -15.77
N ILE A 150 -18.05 0.97 -16.50
CA ILE A 150 -18.11 -0.25 -17.33
C ILE A 150 -17.96 -1.51 -16.47
N ASP A 151 -16.96 -1.52 -15.57
CA ASP A 151 -16.68 -2.63 -14.65
C ASP A 151 -16.54 -2.14 -13.21
N SER A 152 -17.65 -2.09 -12.48
CA SER A 152 -17.70 -1.60 -11.10
C SER A 152 -16.98 -2.50 -10.09
N THR A 153 -16.45 -3.65 -10.52
CA THR A 153 -15.76 -4.63 -9.67
C THR A 153 -14.23 -4.61 -9.84
N ARG A 154 -13.70 -3.69 -10.65
CA ARG A 154 -12.26 -3.56 -10.85
C ARG A 154 -11.58 -2.95 -9.63
N VAL A 155 -11.11 -3.83 -8.72
CA VAL A 155 -10.49 -3.47 -7.44
C VAL A 155 -9.32 -2.50 -7.63
N ALA A 156 -8.46 -2.73 -8.62
CA ALA A 156 -7.31 -1.88 -8.89
C ALA A 156 -7.71 -0.44 -9.29
N ALA A 157 -8.79 -0.27 -10.04
CA ALA A 157 -9.29 1.06 -10.40
C ALA A 157 -9.87 1.79 -9.19
N LEU A 158 -10.61 1.09 -8.31
CA LEU A 158 -11.11 1.64 -7.05
C LEU A 158 -9.97 2.10 -6.14
N TYR A 159 -8.94 1.26 -5.98
CA TYR A 159 -7.77 1.59 -5.17
C TYR A 159 -7.03 2.82 -5.70
N ASN A 160 -6.70 2.86 -6.99
CA ASN A 160 -5.97 3.98 -7.59
C ASN A 160 -6.81 5.26 -7.66
N LEU A 161 -8.13 5.14 -7.85
CA LEU A 161 -9.06 6.26 -7.72
C LEU A 161 -9.05 6.83 -6.30
N GLY A 162 -9.12 5.97 -5.27
CA GLY A 162 -9.03 6.37 -3.88
C GLY A 162 -7.74 7.12 -3.57
N LEU A 163 -6.62 6.65 -4.14
CA LEU A 163 -5.31 7.27 -3.99
C LEU A 163 -5.30 8.72 -4.50
N LEU A 164 -5.74 8.93 -5.75
CA LEU A 164 -5.79 10.26 -6.35
C LEU A 164 -6.79 11.19 -5.67
N LEU A 165 -7.93 10.66 -5.23
CA LEU A 165 -8.92 11.44 -4.48
C LEU A 165 -8.36 11.88 -3.12
N TYR A 166 -7.63 11.01 -2.44
CA TYR A 166 -6.95 11.35 -1.20
C TYR A 166 -5.91 12.46 -1.42
N GLU A 167 -5.07 12.35 -2.45
CA GLU A 167 -4.09 13.38 -2.81
C GLU A 167 -4.73 14.74 -3.16
N GLN A 168 -5.98 14.75 -3.64
CA GLN A 168 -6.77 15.96 -3.87
C GLN A 168 -7.51 16.47 -2.62
N GLY A 169 -7.36 15.82 -1.48
CA GLY A 169 -8.08 16.16 -0.26
C GLY A 169 -9.57 15.79 -0.26
N LYS A 170 -10.04 15.02 -1.25
CA LYS A 170 -11.43 14.54 -1.36
C LYS A 170 -11.62 13.29 -0.50
N LEU A 171 -11.52 13.48 0.84
CA LEU A 171 -11.42 12.39 1.80
C LEU A 171 -12.62 11.44 1.77
N GLU A 172 -13.84 11.96 1.69
CA GLU A 172 -15.07 11.17 1.69
C GLU A 172 -15.13 10.23 0.48
N GLU A 173 -14.77 10.75 -0.70
CA GLU A 173 -14.76 9.95 -1.93
C GLU A 173 -13.63 8.90 -1.90
N ALA A 174 -12.46 9.26 -1.36
CA ALA A 174 -11.33 8.34 -1.19
C ALA A 174 -11.68 7.19 -0.25
N ILE A 175 -12.28 7.49 0.91
CA ILE A 175 -12.76 6.50 1.88
C ILE A 175 -13.76 5.54 1.23
N ALA A 176 -14.75 6.07 0.51
CA ALA A 176 -15.74 5.25 -0.19
C ALA A 176 -15.11 4.33 -1.25
N ALA A 177 -14.12 4.84 -2.01
CA ALA A 177 -13.40 4.06 -3.02
C ALA A 177 -12.58 2.93 -2.37
N TYR A 178 -11.83 3.21 -1.30
CA TYR A 178 -11.07 2.18 -0.57
C TYR A 178 -11.98 1.13 0.08
N GLN A 179 -13.09 1.55 0.72
CA GLN A 179 -14.04 0.60 1.30
C GLN A 179 -14.64 -0.33 0.25
N LYS A 180 -14.99 0.21 -0.94
CA LYS A 180 -15.52 -0.60 -2.04
C LYS A 180 -14.45 -1.57 -2.56
N ALA A 181 -13.18 -1.15 -2.67
CA ALA A 181 -12.08 -2.02 -3.03
C ALA A 181 -11.88 -3.17 -2.03
N ILE A 182 -11.90 -2.86 -0.73
CA ILE A 182 -11.78 -3.83 0.37
C ILE A 182 -12.96 -4.81 0.39
N ASN A 183 -14.19 -4.35 0.14
CA ASN A 183 -15.36 -5.20 0.10
C ASN A 183 -15.32 -6.22 -1.06
N LEU A 184 -14.65 -5.87 -2.15
CA LEU A 184 -14.46 -6.76 -3.30
C LEU A 184 -13.26 -7.69 -3.13
N ASP A 185 -12.17 -7.18 -2.55
CA ASP A 185 -10.96 -7.93 -2.23
C ASP A 185 -10.40 -7.48 -0.88
N GLY A 186 -10.73 -8.22 0.17
CA GLY A 186 -10.26 -7.99 1.53
C GLY A 186 -8.80 -8.42 1.78
N SER A 187 -8.04 -8.83 0.76
CA SER A 187 -6.64 -9.26 0.92
C SER A 187 -5.61 -8.15 0.73
N ASN A 188 -6.02 -6.96 0.29
CA ASN A 188 -5.12 -5.86 -0.01
C ASN A 188 -4.75 -5.05 1.25
N ALA A 189 -3.58 -5.33 1.84
CA ALA A 189 -3.08 -4.61 3.02
C ALA A 189 -2.95 -3.09 2.81
N ASN A 190 -2.53 -2.66 1.60
CA ASN A 190 -2.37 -1.24 1.29
C ASN A 190 -3.72 -0.51 1.19
N ALA A 191 -4.79 -1.19 0.78
CA ALA A 191 -6.12 -0.58 0.79
C ALA A 191 -6.59 -0.29 2.22
N TYR A 192 -6.37 -1.21 3.16
CA TYR A 192 -6.64 -0.96 4.58
C TYR A 192 -5.76 0.14 5.17
N LEU A 193 -4.45 0.16 4.82
CA LEU A 193 -3.53 1.20 5.28
C LEU A 193 -3.98 2.58 4.82
N ASN A 194 -4.28 2.74 3.52
CA ASN A 194 -4.69 4.02 2.96
C ASN A 194 -6.08 4.45 3.43
N LEU A 195 -7.00 3.51 3.65
CA LEU A 195 -8.27 3.78 4.30
C LEU A 195 -8.05 4.29 5.73
N ALA A 196 -7.15 3.66 6.50
CA ALA A 196 -6.84 4.10 7.86
C ALA A 196 -6.26 5.53 7.88
N ILE A 197 -5.35 5.85 6.95
CA ILE A 197 -4.78 7.19 6.82
C ILE A 197 -5.87 8.22 6.46
N ALA A 198 -6.75 7.91 5.52
CA ALA A 198 -7.85 8.81 5.14
C ALA A 198 -8.85 9.04 6.30
N LEU A 199 -9.20 7.99 7.02
CA LEU A 199 -10.06 8.06 8.21
C LEU A 199 -9.42 8.86 9.33
N GLN A 200 -8.12 8.67 9.58
CA GLN A 200 -7.34 9.45 10.54
C GLN A 200 -7.38 10.94 10.19
N GLN A 201 -7.18 11.30 8.93
CA GLN A 201 -7.22 12.70 8.48
C GLN A 201 -8.62 13.31 8.61
N GLN A 202 -9.67 12.50 8.50
CA GLN A 202 -11.06 12.90 8.74
C GLN A 202 -11.43 12.94 10.23
N GLY A 203 -10.51 12.58 11.13
CA GLY A 203 -10.75 12.53 12.58
C GLY A 203 -11.52 11.29 13.06
N GLN A 204 -11.72 10.29 12.22
CA GLN A 204 -12.37 9.02 12.57
C GLN A 204 -11.37 8.03 13.20
N ILE A 205 -11.06 8.23 14.48
CA ILE A 205 -9.95 7.60 15.16
C ILE A 205 -10.09 6.09 15.31
N GLU A 206 -11.17 5.63 15.91
CA GLU A 206 -11.39 4.21 16.17
C GLU A 206 -11.49 3.38 14.87
N PRO A 207 -12.23 3.84 13.82
CA PRO A 207 -12.18 3.21 12.50
C PRO A 207 -10.78 3.18 11.89
N ALA A 208 -9.98 4.25 12.04
CA ALA A 208 -8.61 4.28 11.53
C ALA A 208 -7.73 3.22 12.21
N ILE A 209 -7.77 3.13 13.55
CA ILE A 209 -7.02 2.12 14.32
C ILE A 209 -7.44 0.70 13.89
N ALA A 210 -8.74 0.45 13.71
CA ALA A 210 -9.23 -0.85 13.26
C ALA A 210 -8.67 -1.24 11.88
N ASN A 211 -8.61 -0.28 10.96
CA ASN A 211 -8.06 -0.51 9.62
C ASN A 211 -6.54 -0.66 9.63
N TYR A 212 -5.80 0.08 10.46
CA TYR A 212 -4.36 -0.18 10.68
C TYR A 212 -4.11 -1.61 11.19
N ARG A 213 -4.92 -2.08 12.15
CA ARG A 213 -4.81 -3.47 12.65
C ARG A 213 -5.07 -4.50 11.55
N GLN A 214 -6.04 -4.28 10.66
CA GLN A 214 -6.29 -5.17 9.52
C GLN A 214 -5.14 -5.13 8.50
N ALA A 215 -4.61 -3.95 8.17
CA ALA A 215 -3.43 -3.81 7.32
C ALA A 215 -2.24 -4.62 7.89
N LEU A 216 -1.97 -4.50 9.20
CA LEU A 216 -0.90 -5.21 9.89
C LEU A 216 -1.13 -6.72 10.05
N LYS A 217 -2.39 -7.16 10.06
CA LYS A 217 -2.73 -8.59 10.02
C LYS A 217 -2.38 -9.21 8.66
N LEU A 218 -2.57 -8.45 7.58
CA LEU A 218 -2.27 -8.88 6.21
C LEU A 218 -0.79 -8.71 5.86
N ASP A 219 -0.18 -7.60 6.29
CA ASP A 219 1.26 -7.33 6.15
C ASP A 219 1.91 -7.02 7.50
N PRO A 220 2.36 -8.04 8.25
CA PRO A 220 3.00 -7.84 9.54
C PRO A 220 4.40 -7.19 9.49
N LYS A 221 4.92 -6.92 8.27
CA LYS A 221 6.23 -6.29 8.09
C LYS A 221 6.14 -4.80 7.72
N ASN A 222 4.97 -4.23 7.68
CA ASN A 222 4.75 -2.83 7.32
C ASN A 222 5.12 -1.88 8.49
N ALA A 223 6.38 -1.43 8.51
CA ALA A 223 6.88 -0.52 9.54
C ALA A 223 6.13 0.82 9.54
N THR A 224 5.68 1.31 8.38
CA THR A 224 4.90 2.55 8.24
C THR A 224 3.54 2.43 8.91
N ALA A 225 2.84 1.31 8.69
CA ALA A 225 1.55 1.07 9.33
C ALA A 225 1.67 1.01 10.86
N TYR A 226 2.72 0.34 11.39
CA TYR A 226 2.99 0.37 12.84
C TYR A 226 3.28 1.78 13.34
N SER A 227 4.11 2.54 12.65
CA SER A 227 4.45 3.91 13.04
C SER A 227 3.21 4.81 13.09
N ASN A 228 2.39 4.78 12.03
CA ASN A 228 1.18 5.61 11.94
C ASN A 228 0.14 5.22 13.00
N MET A 229 -0.09 3.91 13.19
CA MET A 229 -0.98 3.43 14.25
C MET A 229 -0.49 3.86 15.64
N ALA A 230 0.81 3.75 15.91
CA ALA A 230 1.38 4.15 17.19
C ALA A 230 1.25 5.66 17.44
N ASN A 231 1.49 6.47 16.41
CA ASN A 231 1.27 7.91 16.49
C ASN A 231 -0.19 8.22 16.86
N LEU A 232 -1.14 7.59 16.16
CA LEU A 232 -2.56 7.80 16.39
C LEU A 232 -2.99 7.40 17.80
N LEU A 233 -2.53 6.23 18.29
CA LEU A 233 -2.76 5.76 19.65
C LEU A 233 -2.19 6.70 20.70
N ALA A 234 -0.96 7.21 20.50
CA ALA A 234 -0.33 8.16 21.41
C ALA A 234 -1.10 9.48 21.49
N MET A 235 -1.58 9.98 20.33
CA MET A 235 -2.41 11.20 20.25
C MET A 235 -3.71 11.08 21.03
N HIS A 236 -4.28 9.90 21.07
CA HIS A 236 -5.57 9.61 21.68
C HIS A 236 -5.47 9.01 23.09
N GLY A 237 -4.33 9.21 23.77
CA GLY A 237 -4.15 8.83 25.17
C GLY A 237 -3.97 7.33 25.41
N GLN A 238 -3.88 6.50 24.35
CA GLN A 238 -3.64 5.07 24.45
C GLN A 238 -2.13 4.75 24.44
N ALA A 239 -1.41 5.43 25.31
CA ALA A 239 0.04 5.49 25.27
C ALA A 239 0.74 4.15 25.56
N SER A 240 0.19 3.32 26.45
CA SER A 240 0.74 1.99 26.71
C SER A 240 0.73 1.09 25.46
N GLU A 241 -0.35 1.12 24.69
CA GLU A 241 -0.44 0.41 23.42
C GLU A 241 0.49 1.06 22.37
N ALA A 242 0.50 2.40 22.27
CA ALA A 242 1.39 3.14 21.37
C ALA A 242 2.86 2.74 21.56
N ILE A 243 3.33 2.68 22.82
CA ILE A 243 4.71 2.28 23.14
C ILE A 243 5.02 0.86 22.63
N SER A 244 4.08 -0.08 22.80
CA SER A 244 4.26 -1.44 22.32
C SER A 244 4.34 -1.49 20.79
N VAL A 245 3.51 -0.70 20.11
CA VAL A 245 3.45 -0.62 18.64
C VAL A 245 4.67 0.09 18.07
N TYR A 246 5.16 1.18 18.69
CA TYR A 246 6.44 1.80 18.31
C TYR A 246 7.61 0.82 18.39
N ARG A 247 7.65 -0.05 19.41
CA ARG A 247 8.70 -1.08 19.51
C ARG A 247 8.65 -2.07 18.35
N GLN A 248 7.46 -2.38 17.82
CA GLN A 248 7.35 -3.20 16.59
C GLN A 248 7.89 -2.44 15.38
N ALA A 249 7.50 -1.16 15.20
CA ALA A 249 8.02 -0.33 14.12
C ALA A 249 9.56 -0.24 14.15
N ILE A 250 10.15 -0.06 15.33
CA ILE A 250 11.62 -0.01 15.53
C ILE A 250 12.27 -1.35 15.18
N ARG A 251 11.66 -2.49 15.51
CA ARG A 251 12.22 -3.81 15.16
C ARG A 251 12.28 -3.99 13.64
N LEU A 252 11.31 -3.47 12.91
CA LEU A 252 11.26 -3.56 11.46
C LEU A 252 12.16 -2.53 10.76
N ASN A 253 12.25 -1.31 11.31
CA ASN A 253 13.13 -0.26 10.81
C ASN A 253 13.94 0.36 11.97
N PRO A 254 15.12 -0.24 12.32
CA PRO A 254 15.95 0.21 13.43
C PRO A 254 16.64 1.57 13.23
N LYS A 255 16.53 2.16 12.04
CA LYS A 255 17.11 3.49 11.70
C LYS A 255 16.06 4.60 11.59
N SER A 256 14.81 4.33 11.93
CA SER A 256 13.75 5.34 11.85
C SER A 256 13.86 6.35 12.99
N ALA A 257 14.55 7.48 12.73
CA ALA A 257 14.72 8.57 13.68
C ALA A 257 13.38 9.11 14.21
N SER A 258 12.37 9.24 13.32
CA SER A 258 11.05 9.75 13.68
C SER A 258 10.31 8.83 14.65
N VAL A 259 10.41 7.51 14.48
CA VAL A 259 9.78 6.55 15.39
C VAL A 259 10.41 6.61 16.78
N TYR A 260 11.75 6.70 16.87
CA TYR A 260 12.42 6.91 18.14
C TYR A 260 12.02 8.24 18.79
N TYR A 261 11.92 9.32 18.01
CA TYR A 261 11.49 10.61 18.51
C TYR A 261 10.09 10.54 19.10
N ASN A 262 9.12 10.01 18.36
CA ASN A 262 7.73 9.92 18.79
C ASN A 262 7.56 9.00 20.02
N LEU A 263 8.27 7.87 20.06
CA LEU A 263 8.34 7.03 21.26
C LEU A 263 8.93 7.79 22.44
N GLY A 264 10.01 8.54 22.22
CA GLY A 264 10.65 9.33 23.27
C GLY A 264 9.75 10.42 23.83
N VAL A 265 9.02 11.13 22.95
CA VAL A 265 7.99 12.11 23.32
C VAL A 265 6.86 11.45 24.10
N THR A 266 6.36 10.31 23.62
CA THR A 266 5.32 9.53 24.30
C THR A 266 5.76 9.14 25.71
N LEU A 267 6.98 8.63 25.89
CA LEU A 267 7.55 8.28 27.20
C LEU A 267 7.77 9.51 28.10
N TYR A 268 8.22 10.64 27.53
CA TYR A 268 8.38 11.88 28.29
C TYR A 268 7.07 12.34 28.90
N ASN A 269 6.02 12.31 28.10
CA ASN A 269 4.73 12.77 28.57
C ASN A 269 4.09 11.79 29.56
N GLN A 270 4.60 10.60 29.61
CA GLN A 270 4.27 9.57 30.57
C GLN A 270 5.07 9.70 31.89
N GLY A 271 5.93 10.72 32.02
CA GLY A 271 6.82 10.87 33.16
C GLY A 271 7.97 9.86 33.20
N GLU A 272 8.10 8.97 32.19
CA GLU A 272 9.17 8.00 32.11
C GLU A 272 10.50 8.61 31.65
N PHE A 273 10.94 9.65 32.32
CA PHE A 273 12.04 10.51 31.92
C PHE A 273 13.33 9.76 31.60
N LYS A 274 13.68 8.74 32.39
CA LYS A 274 14.87 7.93 32.16
C LYS A 274 14.80 7.14 30.85
N LYS A 275 13.63 6.52 30.55
CA LYS A 275 13.42 5.79 29.31
C LYS A 275 13.33 6.74 28.12
N ALA A 276 12.61 7.86 28.28
CA ALA A 276 12.51 8.92 27.27
C ALA A 276 13.89 9.42 26.83
N SER A 277 14.76 9.78 27.79
CA SER A 277 16.12 10.23 27.50
C SER A 277 16.93 9.20 26.70
N GLY A 278 16.84 7.91 27.06
CA GLY A 278 17.54 6.84 26.33
C GLY A 278 17.09 6.71 24.88
N VAL A 279 15.76 6.78 24.64
CA VAL A 279 15.17 6.66 23.31
C VAL A 279 15.43 7.93 22.47
N LEU A 280 15.31 9.11 23.07
CA LEU A 280 15.61 10.40 22.41
C LEU A 280 17.07 10.50 21.98
N LYS A 281 17.99 9.96 22.79
CA LYS A 281 19.41 9.90 22.42
C LYS A 281 19.64 9.08 21.15
N ARG A 282 18.86 8.03 20.93
CA ARG A 282 18.89 7.27 19.69
C ARG A 282 18.33 8.09 18.52
N ALA A 283 17.16 8.74 18.70
CA ALA A 283 16.60 9.64 17.70
C ALA A 283 17.56 10.75 17.30
N HIS A 284 18.22 11.38 18.28
CA HIS A 284 19.23 12.42 18.09
C HIS A 284 20.36 11.93 17.16
N ASN A 285 20.90 10.74 17.43
CA ASN A 285 21.98 10.17 16.62
C ASN A 285 21.54 9.88 15.19
N GLU A 286 20.37 9.27 15.00
CA GLU A 286 19.85 8.95 13.67
C GLU A 286 19.53 10.24 12.86
N TYR A 287 18.93 11.27 13.49
CA TYR A 287 18.71 12.56 12.80
C TYR A 287 20.02 13.30 12.50
N ARG A 288 21.02 13.19 13.36
CA ARG A 288 22.35 13.76 13.11
C ARG A 288 23.03 13.07 11.92
N GLU A 289 22.96 11.75 11.82
CA GLU A 289 23.46 11.00 10.67
C GLU A 289 22.73 11.37 9.38
N GLN A 290 21.44 11.73 9.46
CA GLN A 290 20.63 12.21 8.34
C GLN A 290 20.85 13.69 8.01
N GLY A 291 21.65 14.42 8.79
CA GLY A 291 21.89 15.86 8.61
C GLY A 291 20.69 16.75 8.98
N ASN A 292 19.70 16.24 9.69
CA ASN A 292 18.52 17.00 10.09
C ASN A 292 18.77 17.79 11.37
N ILE A 293 19.43 18.96 11.22
CA ILE A 293 19.87 19.82 12.33
C ILE A 293 18.67 20.34 13.14
N GLU A 294 17.55 20.65 12.49
CA GLU A 294 16.37 21.18 13.18
C GLU A 294 15.81 20.17 14.21
N GLN A 295 15.66 18.91 13.80
CA GLN A 295 15.17 17.86 14.69
C GLN A 295 16.18 17.53 15.79
N VAL A 296 17.47 17.59 15.51
CA VAL A 296 18.54 17.46 16.52
C VAL A 296 18.38 18.51 17.60
N GLN A 297 18.23 19.80 17.25
CA GLN A 297 18.02 20.89 18.20
C GLN A 297 16.75 20.74 19.05
N LYS A 298 15.64 20.32 18.42
CA LYS A 298 14.38 20.02 19.14
C LYS A 298 14.58 18.93 20.20
N ILE A 299 15.30 17.88 19.85
CA ILE A 299 15.58 16.78 20.77
C ILE A 299 16.49 17.26 21.91
N GLU A 300 17.50 18.05 21.64
CA GLU A 300 18.39 18.61 22.67
C GLU A 300 17.63 19.46 23.68
N GLN A 301 16.72 20.32 23.22
CA GLN A 301 15.84 21.10 24.08
C GLN A 301 14.96 20.21 24.96
N LEU A 302 14.36 19.17 24.38
CA LEU A 302 13.52 18.23 25.12
C LEU A 302 14.36 17.45 26.15
N MET A 303 15.57 17.04 25.81
CA MET A 303 16.49 16.37 26.74
C MET A 303 16.92 17.30 27.92
N GLN A 304 17.09 18.58 27.67
CA GLN A 304 17.33 19.57 28.74
C GLN A 304 16.13 19.69 29.69
N GLN A 305 14.91 19.71 29.13
CA GLN A 305 13.68 19.73 29.95
C GLN A 305 13.55 18.45 30.80
N ILE A 306 13.90 17.31 30.24
CA ILE A 306 13.93 16.03 30.97
C ILE A 306 14.93 16.11 32.15
N ALA A 307 16.14 16.64 31.93
CA ALA A 307 17.15 16.75 32.96
C ALA A 307 16.70 17.66 34.14
N GLN A 308 16.04 18.78 33.82
CA GLN A 308 15.46 19.66 34.82
C GLN A 308 14.38 19.00 35.66
N LYS A 309 13.42 18.30 35.00
CA LYS A 309 12.34 17.61 35.71
C LYS A 309 12.83 16.40 36.51
N SER A 310 13.82 15.66 36.00
CA SER A 310 14.43 14.55 36.75
C SER A 310 15.18 15.01 37.99
N GLY A 311 15.83 16.18 37.95
CA GLY A 311 16.49 16.77 39.12
C GLY A 311 15.50 17.22 40.21
N GLN A 312 14.30 17.62 39.83
CA GLN A 312 13.24 18.01 40.76
C GLN A 312 12.52 16.86 41.44
N GLN A 313 12.61 15.64 40.87
CA GLN A 313 12.00 14.43 41.42
C GLN A 313 12.91 13.66 42.40
N GLN A 314 14.15 14.09 42.63
CA GLN A 314 14.95 13.52 43.71
C GLN A 314 14.40 14.06 45.03
N PRO A 315 13.98 13.20 45.99
CA PRO A 315 13.64 13.65 47.33
C PRO A 315 14.85 14.37 47.90
N GLN A 316 14.65 15.59 48.45
CA GLN A 316 15.65 16.19 49.32
C GLN A 316 15.92 15.22 50.48
N ALA A 317 16.97 14.43 50.35
CA ALA A 317 17.48 13.65 51.46
C ALA A 317 17.88 14.66 52.52
N SER A 318 17.11 14.70 53.57
CA SER A 318 17.20 15.53 54.74
C SER A 318 18.66 15.70 55.19
N GLN A 319 19.14 16.91 55.12
CA GLN A 319 20.29 17.35 55.92
C GLN A 319 19.86 17.41 57.42
N THR A 320 19.93 16.28 58.09
CA THR A 320 20.03 16.24 59.55
C THR A 320 21.00 15.10 59.87
N ALA A 321 22.27 15.34 59.69
CA ALA A 321 23.31 14.54 60.26
C ALA A 321 23.72 15.14 61.59
N THR A 322 23.19 14.60 62.69
CA THR A 322 23.86 14.64 63.99
C THR A 322 24.88 13.50 64.06
N PRO A 323 26.09 13.72 64.53
CA PRO A 323 27.09 12.67 64.60
C PRO A 323 26.81 11.77 65.81
N PHE A 324 26.61 10.47 65.61
CA PHE A 324 26.67 9.50 66.70
C PHE A 324 27.69 8.41 66.42
N GLN A 325 28.38 8.05 67.47
CA GLN A 325 29.59 7.23 67.48
C GLN A 325 29.37 5.76 67.17
N SER A 326 30.46 5.14 66.78
CA SER A 326 30.71 3.77 66.46
C SER A 326 30.21 2.71 67.46
N SER A 327 29.65 1.63 66.98
CA SER A 327 29.85 0.28 67.54
C SER A 327 29.63 -0.78 66.44
N ASP A 328 30.60 -1.71 66.43
CA ASP A 328 30.63 -2.91 65.57
C ASP A 328 29.42 -3.80 65.69
N SER A 329 28.98 -4.37 64.56
CA SER A 329 28.60 -5.82 64.47
C SER A 329 28.24 -6.18 63.01
N THR A 330 28.90 -7.18 62.54
CA THR A 330 28.66 -7.96 61.32
C THR A 330 27.27 -8.57 61.26
N VAL A 331 26.65 -8.69 60.08
CA VAL A 331 26.00 -9.86 59.49
C VAL A 331 25.26 -9.55 58.16
N GLN A 332 25.68 -10.23 57.12
CA GLN A 332 24.99 -10.78 55.94
C GLN A 332 23.85 -10.06 55.20
N THR A 333 24.05 -10.02 53.87
CA THR A 333 23.12 -9.74 52.77
C THR A 333 21.97 -10.77 52.65
N PRO A 334 20.85 -10.41 52.03
CA PRO A 334 20.59 -10.83 50.67
C PRO A 334 20.00 -9.76 49.75
N GLU A 335 20.06 -10.03 48.46
CA GLU A 335 19.71 -9.26 47.27
C GLU A 335 18.21 -9.24 46.95
N PRO A 336 17.79 -8.56 45.82
CA PRO A 336 16.57 -7.75 45.81
C PRO A 336 15.44 -8.33 44.95
N GLN A 337 14.27 -7.74 45.01
CA GLN A 337 13.21 -7.84 43.99
C GLN A 337 12.62 -6.50 43.62
N THR A 338 12.45 -6.37 42.31
CA THR A 338 11.89 -5.27 41.55
C THR A 338 10.36 -5.25 41.58
N GLN A 339 9.75 -4.08 41.54
CA GLN A 339 8.52 -3.87 40.80
C GLN A 339 8.25 -2.40 40.42
N ASN A 340 7.66 -2.25 39.28
CA ASN A 340 7.28 -1.17 38.38
C ASN A 340 6.09 -0.32 38.87
N GLN A 341 5.92 0.89 38.44
CA GLN A 341 5.29 1.55 37.25
C GLN A 341 4.45 2.77 37.65
N PRO A 342 3.72 3.46 36.79
CA PRO A 342 3.88 4.18 35.52
C PRO A 342 3.33 5.63 35.50
N GLU A 343 3.40 6.33 34.55
CA GLU A 343 3.18 7.02 33.26
C GLU A 343 2.04 8.05 33.10
N THR A 344 2.05 9.05 32.23
CA THR A 344 1.49 9.40 30.91
C THR A 344 1.41 10.90 30.51
N PRO A 345 0.87 11.34 29.32
CA PRO A 345 1.40 11.51 27.98
C PRO A 345 1.38 12.95 27.36
N ALA A 346 1.81 13.09 26.10
CA ALA A 346 1.82 14.29 25.33
C ALA A 346 1.65 14.38 23.88
N ASN A 347 1.73 15.50 23.28
CA ASN A 347 1.08 15.91 22.04
C ASN A 347 1.98 15.84 20.79
N PRO A 348 1.52 15.36 19.64
CA PRO A 348 2.26 15.19 18.40
C PRO A 348 1.82 16.14 17.27
N GLY A 349 2.77 16.60 16.49
CA GLY A 349 2.57 17.25 15.20
C GLY A 349 3.48 16.64 14.14
N ASP A 350 3.02 16.63 12.91
CA ASP A 350 3.69 16.27 11.67
C ASP A 350 4.00 14.80 11.40
N VAL A 351 3.18 14.21 10.54
CA VAL A 351 3.39 12.89 9.94
C VAL A 351 3.62 13.06 8.44
N PRO A 352 4.79 12.68 7.90
CA PRO A 352 4.95 12.58 6.46
C PRO A 352 4.22 11.34 5.95
N VAL A 353 3.24 11.53 5.08
CA VAL A 353 2.53 10.46 4.37
C VAL A 353 3.27 10.20 3.06
N SER A 354 3.95 9.07 2.98
CA SER A 354 4.46 8.58 1.70
C SER A 354 3.44 7.62 1.09
N VAL A 355 2.88 8.03 -0.04
CA VAL A 355 1.90 7.26 -0.82
C VAL A 355 2.55 6.90 -2.14
N GLU A 356 2.92 5.63 -2.32
CA GLU A 356 3.42 5.13 -3.60
C GLU A 356 2.27 4.52 -4.42
N PRO A 357 2.12 4.86 -5.72
CA PRO A 357 1.13 4.24 -6.59
C PRO A 357 1.50 2.79 -6.88
N GLN A 358 0.56 1.87 -6.69
CA GLN A 358 0.75 0.49 -7.11
C GLN A 358 0.74 0.40 -8.65
N SER A 359 1.90 0.14 -9.23
CA SER A 359 1.95 -0.48 -10.54
C SER A 359 1.63 -1.96 -10.36
N THR A 360 0.55 -2.43 -10.97
CA THR A 360 0.31 -3.86 -11.09
C THR A 360 1.34 -4.46 -12.05
N SER A 361 2.54 -4.71 -11.57
CA SER A 361 3.43 -5.65 -12.22
C SER A 361 2.83 -7.04 -12.01
N THR A 362 2.06 -7.52 -12.97
CA THR A 362 1.76 -8.93 -13.10
C THR A 362 3.06 -9.66 -13.45
N SER A 363 3.89 -9.91 -12.47
CA SER A 363 4.94 -10.92 -12.61
C SER A 363 4.25 -12.28 -12.66
N PRO A 364 4.49 -13.09 -13.67
CA PRO A 364 4.08 -14.48 -13.66
C PRO A 364 4.94 -15.20 -12.61
N GLY A 365 4.32 -15.57 -11.48
CA GLY A 365 4.93 -16.52 -10.56
C GLY A 365 5.13 -17.86 -11.25
N GLN A 366 6.24 -18.49 -10.96
CA GLN A 366 6.58 -19.85 -11.35
C GLN A 366 5.57 -20.87 -10.83
#